data_e9a71a39e58f7341648a42ee981e80fa
#
_entry.id   e9a71a39e58f7341648a42ee981e80fa
#
_cell.length_a   1.000
_cell.length_b   1.000
_cell.length_c   1.000
_cell.angle_alpha   90.00
_cell.angle_beta   90.00
_cell.angle_gamma   90.00
#
_symmetry.space_group_name_H-M   'P 1'
#
loop_
_entity.id
_entity.type
_entity.pdbx_description
1 polymer ?
#
loop_
_entity_poly.entity_id
_entity_poly.type
_entity_poly.pdbx_seq_one_letter_code
_entity_poly.pdbx_strand_id
1 'polypeptide(L)'
;MDKETLFEYIQRLKLAVITLFKWLFCSFVCGCFIGSVGAVFHLMLGYVGSLRVEYPFLLFGLPVAGIIIVFMYNIVHEAGNRGTNLVITAIQSNDEVPGRVAPLIIISTLLTHLCGGSAGREGAALQVGGALGNTFAKLFKFDEKDTRIMIMCGMSACFSALFGTPIAAAVFSMEVISVGVMYYAALVPCVLAAFIAQGIASALGLESTHFVVDEIASFSFINGSKFIIMSVLFALASILLCVVLHGTSKLYINYINNPYIRIIIAGVLVISMRYIFGTTDYLGAGSDIIAKSFVTSCAWYVFLLKMLFTAVTLGGGFKGGEIVPTLFVGATLGSFLAPIFGLPVGLCAACGMVSVFCGVTNCPLTSFILSIEMFGASTMKFTILCIALSYLLSGYYSLYNSQKIVYSKYKTEYINRRSH
;
A
#
# COMPACT_ATOMS: atom_id res chain seq x y z
N MET A 1 13.45 32.87 37.28
CA MET A 1 13.80 32.53 35.90
C MET A 1 14.65 33.69 35.37
N ASP A 2 15.87 33.38 35.03
CA ASP A 2 16.82 34.40 34.58
C ASP A 2 16.39 35.04 33.27
N LYS A 3 16.71 36.32 33.01
CA LYS A 3 16.27 37.00 31.80
C LYS A 3 16.74 36.28 30.50
N GLU A 4 17.90 35.64 30.53
CA GLU A 4 18.42 34.84 29.43
C GLU A 4 17.58 33.60 29.16
N THR A 5 17.19 32.87 30.22
CA THR A 5 16.33 31.67 30.12
C THR A 5 14.92 32.02 29.60
N LEU A 6 14.38 33.18 29.98
CA LEU A 6 13.08 33.68 29.50
C LEU A 6 13.17 34.04 28.01
N PHE A 7 14.25 34.71 27.60
CA PHE A 7 14.47 35.11 26.21
C PHE A 7 14.62 33.88 25.29
N GLU A 8 15.40 32.87 25.69
CA GLU A 8 15.51 31.61 24.96
C GLU A 8 14.16 30.87 24.84
N TYR A 9 13.38 30.86 25.92
CA TYR A 9 12.05 30.25 25.91
C TYR A 9 11.11 30.95 24.92
N ILE A 10 11.10 32.30 24.92
CA ILE A 10 10.28 33.08 23.97
C ILE A 10 10.73 32.84 22.54
N GLN A 11 12.03 32.76 22.25
CA GLN A 11 12.53 32.47 20.91
C GLN A 11 12.13 31.05 20.46
N ARG A 12 12.24 30.04 21.32
CA ARG A 12 11.79 28.67 21.02
C ARG A 12 10.28 28.61 20.76
N LEU A 13 9.47 29.31 21.56
CA LEU A 13 8.03 29.39 21.35
C LEU A 13 7.68 30.06 20.03
N LYS A 14 8.33 31.18 19.70
CA LYS A 14 8.14 31.85 18.40
C LYS A 14 8.48 30.93 17.22
N LEU A 15 9.58 30.19 17.31
CA LEU A 15 9.98 29.24 16.27
C LEU A 15 8.94 28.10 16.14
N ALA A 16 8.45 27.55 17.26
CA ALA A 16 7.43 26.50 17.26
C ALA A 16 6.12 26.98 16.62
N VAL A 17 5.69 28.20 16.94
CA VAL A 17 4.47 28.82 16.36
C VAL A 17 4.65 29.03 14.83
N ILE A 18 5.77 29.58 14.40
CA ILE A 18 6.05 29.76 12.96
C ILE A 18 6.05 28.41 12.24
N THR A 19 6.70 27.42 12.80
CA THR A 19 6.77 26.06 12.24
C THR A 19 5.38 25.42 12.16
N LEU A 20 4.55 25.62 13.19
CA LEU A 20 3.16 25.14 13.20
C LEU A 20 2.35 25.77 12.05
N PHE A 21 2.37 27.10 11.92
CA PHE A 21 1.64 27.79 10.84
C PHE A 21 2.14 27.39 9.45
N LYS A 22 3.46 27.21 9.27
CA LYS A 22 4.05 26.69 8.05
C LYS A 22 3.43 25.34 7.68
N TRP A 23 3.43 24.38 8.60
CA TRP A 23 2.94 23.04 8.31
C TRP A 23 1.41 22.98 8.23
N LEU A 24 0.68 23.80 8.96
CA LEU A 24 -0.77 23.95 8.77
C LEU A 24 -1.11 24.38 7.33
N PHE A 25 -0.43 25.43 6.84
CA PHE A 25 -0.64 25.92 5.48
C PHE A 25 -0.23 24.88 4.43
N CYS A 26 0.96 24.30 4.55
CA CYS A 26 1.46 23.31 3.59
C CYS A 26 0.61 22.05 3.56
N SER A 27 0.16 21.56 4.72
CA SER A 27 -0.73 20.40 4.82
C SER A 27 -2.10 20.69 4.23
N PHE A 28 -2.62 21.90 4.42
CA PHE A 28 -3.89 22.32 3.82
C PHE A 28 -3.81 22.32 2.29
N VAL A 29 -2.81 22.98 1.71
CA VAL A 29 -2.62 23.02 0.26
C VAL A 29 -2.39 21.62 -0.31
N CYS A 30 -1.53 20.84 0.34
CA CYS A 30 -1.20 19.47 -0.06
C CYS A 30 -2.42 18.56 0.05
N GLY A 31 -3.14 18.59 1.17
CA GLY A 31 -4.35 17.82 1.40
C GLY A 31 -5.45 18.16 0.39
N CYS A 32 -5.67 19.44 0.11
CA CYS A 32 -6.65 19.88 -0.88
C CYS A 32 -6.30 19.41 -2.29
N PHE A 33 -5.11 19.71 -2.76
CA PHE A 33 -4.75 19.43 -4.15
C PHE A 33 -4.50 17.91 -4.37
N ILE A 34 -3.62 17.31 -3.56
CA ILE A 34 -3.26 15.88 -3.75
C ILE A 34 -4.43 14.99 -3.36
N GLY A 35 -5.23 15.37 -2.35
CA GLY A 35 -6.46 14.69 -2.00
C GLY A 35 -7.47 14.69 -3.15
N SER A 36 -7.65 15.83 -3.83
CA SER A 36 -8.50 15.92 -5.02
C SER A 36 -8.00 15.02 -6.16
N VAL A 37 -6.68 15.04 -6.43
CA VAL A 37 -6.08 14.15 -7.45
C VAL A 37 -6.30 12.68 -7.08
N GLY A 38 -6.10 12.32 -5.82
CA GLY A 38 -6.35 10.96 -5.32
C GLY A 38 -7.82 10.56 -5.46
N ALA A 39 -8.75 11.43 -5.07
CA ALA A 39 -10.18 11.18 -5.20
C ALA A 39 -10.62 10.99 -6.65
N VAL A 40 -10.16 11.85 -7.56
CA VAL A 40 -10.43 11.70 -9.00
C VAL A 40 -9.84 10.39 -9.53
N PHE A 41 -8.62 10.04 -9.13
CA PHE A 41 -8.00 8.77 -9.51
C PHE A 41 -8.83 7.57 -9.02
N HIS A 42 -9.37 7.64 -7.79
CA HIS A 42 -10.28 6.61 -7.26
C HIS A 42 -11.54 6.46 -8.14
N LEU A 43 -12.21 7.58 -8.47
CA LEU A 43 -13.40 7.57 -9.33
C LEU A 43 -13.11 6.99 -10.71
N MET A 44 -11.98 7.38 -11.31
CA MET A 44 -11.55 6.84 -12.61
C MET A 44 -11.29 5.32 -12.54
N LEU A 45 -10.69 4.81 -11.46
CA LEU A 45 -10.48 3.38 -11.26
C LEU A 45 -11.81 2.62 -11.11
N GLY A 46 -12.77 3.18 -10.40
CA GLY A 46 -14.13 2.63 -10.31
C GLY A 46 -14.77 2.53 -11.70
N TYR A 47 -14.70 3.63 -12.47
CA TYR A 47 -15.26 3.67 -13.83
C TYR A 47 -14.60 2.67 -14.78
N VAL A 48 -13.27 2.58 -14.84
CA VAL A 48 -12.61 1.58 -15.70
C VAL A 48 -12.85 0.15 -15.22
N GLY A 49 -13.06 -0.05 -13.91
CA GLY A 49 -13.47 -1.34 -13.35
C GLY A 49 -14.85 -1.77 -13.84
N SER A 50 -15.83 -0.86 -13.85
CA SER A 50 -17.18 -1.15 -14.37
C SER A 50 -17.17 -1.39 -15.88
N LEU A 51 -16.44 -0.58 -16.65
CA LEU A 51 -16.25 -0.81 -18.09
C LEU A 51 -15.68 -2.20 -18.39
N ARG A 52 -14.71 -2.66 -17.63
CA ARG A 52 -14.15 -4.01 -17.82
C ARG A 52 -15.19 -5.11 -17.59
N VAL A 53 -16.07 -4.94 -16.61
CA VAL A 53 -17.15 -5.91 -16.34
C VAL A 53 -18.19 -5.90 -17.46
N GLU A 54 -18.55 -4.71 -17.95
CA GLU A 54 -19.50 -4.53 -19.05
C GLU A 54 -18.96 -5.03 -20.39
N TYR A 55 -17.65 -4.82 -20.62
CA TYR A 55 -16.97 -5.18 -21.87
C TYR A 55 -15.84 -6.19 -21.64
N PRO A 56 -16.11 -7.49 -21.43
CA PRO A 56 -15.09 -8.50 -21.09
C PRO A 56 -13.99 -8.68 -22.17
N PHE A 57 -14.25 -8.27 -23.43
CA PHE A 57 -13.26 -8.32 -24.49
C PHE A 57 -12.07 -7.36 -24.28
N LEU A 58 -12.21 -6.35 -23.41
CA LEU A 58 -11.11 -5.45 -23.05
C LEU A 58 -9.91 -6.18 -22.46
N LEU A 59 -10.12 -7.38 -21.93
CA LEU A 59 -9.03 -8.24 -21.45
C LEU A 59 -8.00 -8.55 -22.54
N PHE A 60 -8.44 -8.76 -23.78
CA PHE A 60 -7.55 -9.00 -24.91
C PHE A 60 -6.70 -7.79 -25.28
N GLY A 61 -7.08 -6.60 -24.82
CA GLY A 61 -6.30 -5.37 -24.95
C GLY A 61 -5.09 -5.29 -23.99
N LEU A 62 -4.94 -6.23 -23.05
CA LEU A 62 -3.87 -6.17 -22.05
C LEU A 62 -2.46 -6.09 -22.65
N PRO A 63 -2.07 -6.89 -23.67
CA PRO A 63 -0.76 -6.75 -24.31
C PRO A 63 -0.55 -5.38 -24.98
N VAL A 64 -1.61 -4.83 -25.62
CA VAL A 64 -1.57 -3.51 -26.26
C VAL A 64 -1.42 -2.41 -25.21
N ALA A 65 -2.19 -2.46 -24.14
CA ALA A 65 -2.06 -1.55 -23.00
C ALA A 65 -0.64 -1.61 -22.42
N GLY A 66 -0.05 -2.79 -22.33
CA GLY A 66 1.33 -2.98 -21.91
C GLY A 66 2.33 -2.25 -22.82
N ILE A 67 2.20 -2.37 -24.14
CA ILE A 67 3.05 -1.64 -25.12
C ILE A 67 2.93 -0.12 -24.89
N ILE A 68 1.71 0.38 -24.74
CA ILE A 68 1.45 1.81 -24.49
C ILE A 68 2.13 2.25 -23.19
N ILE A 69 2.05 1.47 -22.13
CA ILE A 69 2.69 1.77 -20.85
C ILE A 69 4.21 1.88 -21.02
N VAL A 70 4.86 0.89 -21.63
CA VAL A 70 6.32 0.92 -21.85
C VAL A 70 6.72 2.12 -22.71
N PHE A 71 5.96 2.40 -23.78
CA PHE A 71 6.19 3.54 -24.66
C PHE A 71 6.11 4.88 -23.91
N MET A 72 5.08 5.08 -23.09
CA MET A 72 4.92 6.29 -22.26
C MET A 72 6.10 6.49 -21.32
N TYR A 73 6.56 5.43 -20.63
CA TYR A 73 7.70 5.50 -19.73
C TYR A 73 9.00 5.81 -20.47
N ASN A 74 9.17 5.30 -21.68
CA ASN A 74 10.36 5.61 -22.51
C ASN A 74 10.38 7.07 -22.99
N ILE A 75 9.25 7.60 -23.48
CA ILE A 75 9.16 9.00 -23.92
C ILE A 75 9.45 9.97 -22.78
N VAL A 76 8.96 9.67 -21.58
CA VAL A 76 9.14 10.54 -20.41
C VAL A 76 10.51 10.34 -19.76
N HIS A 77 11.38 9.47 -20.29
CA HIS A 77 12.69 9.11 -19.75
C HIS A 77 12.63 8.54 -18.31
N GLU A 78 11.53 7.81 -18.01
CA GLU A 78 11.32 7.15 -16.71
C GLU A 78 11.33 5.61 -16.83
N ALA A 79 11.99 5.07 -17.85
CA ALA A 79 12.06 3.62 -18.10
C ALA A 79 12.64 2.81 -16.94
N GLY A 80 13.51 3.43 -16.14
CA GLY A 80 14.10 2.86 -14.91
C GLY A 80 13.29 3.11 -13.64
N ASN A 81 12.03 3.58 -13.74
CA ASN A 81 11.22 3.90 -12.58
C ASN A 81 10.99 2.66 -11.69
N ARG A 82 11.43 2.79 -10.42
CA ARG A 82 11.42 1.73 -9.40
C ARG A 82 10.10 1.61 -8.64
N GLY A 83 9.02 2.23 -9.14
CA GLY A 83 7.72 2.19 -8.47
C GLY A 83 7.76 2.89 -7.11
N THR A 84 7.09 2.31 -6.11
CA THR A 84 7.05 2.84 -4.73
C THR A 84 8.45 2.95 -4.11
N ASN A 85 9.40 2.10 -4.52
CA ASN A 85 10.79 2.19 -4.07
C ASN A 85 11.46 3.52 -4.41
N LEU A 86 11.07 4.19 -5.50
CA LEU A 86 11.58 5.52 -5.86
C LEU A 86 11.26 6.54 -4.77
N VAL A 87 10.02 6.55 -4.29
CA VAL A 87 9.56 7.50 -3.25
C VAL A 87 10.25 7.23 -1.91
N ILE A 88 10.36 5.94 -1.53
CA ILE A 88 11.07 5.53 -0.31
C ILE A 88 12.54 5.98 -0.37
N THR A 89 13.21 5.77 -1.50
CA THR A 89 14.61 6.16 -1.69
C THR A 89 14.75 7.68 -1.63
N ALA A 90 13.83 8.44 -2.22
CA ALA A 90 13.86 9.90 -2.19
C ALA A 90 13.83 10.48 -0.76
N ILE A 91 13.03 9.87 0.11
CA ILE A 91 12.98 10.28 1.54
C ILE A 91 14.29 9.90 2.26
N GLN A 92 14.92 8.78 1.89
CA GLN A 92 16.15 8.29 2.55
C GLN A 92 17.42 9.00 2.08
N SER A 93 17.55 9.27 0.78
CA SER A 93 18.81 9.69 0.12
C SER A 93 18.75 11.02 -0.63
N ASN A 94 17.65 11.77 -0.51
CA ASN A 94 17.41 13.02 -1.24
C ASN A 94 17.36 12.87 -2.77
N ASP A 95 17.11 11.66 -3.28
CA ASP A 95 16.84 11.48 -4.69
C ASP A 95 15.55 12.23 -5.08
N GLU A 96 15.52 12.76 -6.29
CA GLU A 96 14.34 13.47 -6.76
C GLU A 96 13.24 12.50 -7.21
N VAL A 97 11.98 12.80 -6.86
CA VAL A 97 10.81 12.20 -7.48
C VAL A 97 10.23 13.17 -8.49
N PRO A 98 10.46 12.97 -9.81
CA PRO A 98 9.96 13.91 -10.81
C PRO A 98 8.44 14.00 -10.79
N GLY A 99 7.89 15.23 -10.83
CA GLY A 99 6.42 15.44 -10.83
C GLY A 99 5.70 14.76 -12.00
N ARG A 100 6.40 14.56 -13.14
CA ARG A 100 5.92 13.82 -14.32
C ARG A 100 5.56 12.35 -14.04
N VAL A 101 6.07 11.78 -12.97
CA VAL A 101 5.71 10.41 -12.53
C VAL A 101 4.24 10.31 -12.13
N ALA A 102 3.65 11.36 -11.56
CA ALA A 102 2.26 11.33 -11.09
C ALA A 102 1.25 11.05 -12.23
N PRO A 103 1.17 11.82 -13.33
CA PRO A 103 0.25 11.50 -14.42
C PRO A 103 0.61 10.16 -15.10
N LEU A 104 1.88 9.83 -15.19
CA LEU A 104 2.36 8.61 -15.82
C LEU A 104 1.84 7.37 -15.09
N ILE A 105 1.95 7.32 -13.75
CA ILE A 105 1.48 6.18 -12.96
C ILE A 105 -0.06 6.11 -12.92
N ILE A 106 -0.76 7.25 -12.90
CA ILE A 106 -2.23 7.28 -12.97
C ILE A 106 -2.69 6.61 -14.26
N ILE A 107 -2.25 7.10 -15.41
CA ILE A 107 -2.68 6.59 -16.72
C ILE A 107 -2.30 5.11 -16.86
N SER A 108 -1.08 4.74 -16.49
CA SER A 108 -0.62 3.35 -16.60
C SER A 108 -1.40 2.40 -15.70
N THR A 109 -1.76 2.82 -14.48
CA THR A 109 -2.57 2.02 -13.57
C THR A 109 -4.00 1.88 -14.10
N LEU A 110 -4.58 2.94 -14.65
CA LEU A 110 -5.90 2.89 -15.29
C LEU A 110 -5.92 1.92 -16.47
N LEU A 111 -4.91 1.95 -17.34
CA LEU A 111 -4.78 1.02 -18.46
C LEU A 111 -4.63 -0.44 -17.98
N THR A 112 -3.84 -0.67 -16.94
CA THR A 112 -3.70 -2.00 -16.34
C THR A 112 -5.04 -2.54 -15.83
N HIS A 113 -5.81 -1.70 -15.10
CA HIS A 113 -7.10 -2.10 -14.53
C HIS A 113 -8.18 -2.26 -15.60
N LEU A 114 -8.22 -1.37 -16.60
CA LEU A 114 -9.16 -1.43 -17.71
C LEU A 114 -9.04 -2.76 -18.47
N CYS A 115 -7.81 -3.20 -18.72
CA CYS A 115 -7.53 -4.45 -19.42
C CYS A 115 -7.38 -5.66 -18.50
N GLY A 116 -7.76 -5.57 -17.22
CA GLY A 116 -7.84 -6.72 -16.32
C GLY A 116 -6.52 -7.21 -15.72
N GLY A 117 -5.45 -6.43 -15.78
CA GLY A 117 -4.21 -6.75 -15.06
C GLY A 117 -4.46 -6.86 -13.55
N SER A 118 -3.88 -7.89 -12.92
CA SER A 118 -4.04 -8.13 -11.47
C SER A 118 -3.13 -7.22 -10.66
N ALA A 119 -3.67 -6.12 -10.16
CA ALA A 119 -2.94 -5.12 -9.38
C ALA A 119 -3.87 -4.36 -8.45
N GLY A 120 -3.31 -3.72 -7.43
CA GLY A 120 -3.97 -2.74 -6.58
C GLY A 120 -3.74 -1.31 -7.08
N ARG A 121 -4.13 -0.35 -6.26
CA ARG A 121 -4.08 1.09 -6.54
C ARG A 121 -3.24 1.88 -5.53
N GLU A 122 -3.03 1.35 -4.35
CA GLU A 122 -2.43 2.07 -3.22
C GLU A 122 -0.94 2.35 -3.42
N GLY A 123 -0.18 1.40 -4.00
CA GLY A 123 1.22 1.66 -4.38
C GLY A 123 1.34 2.78 -5.42
N ALA A 124 0.37 2.89 -6.34
CA ALA A 124 0.28 4.00 -7.26
C ALA A 124 -0.04 5.31 -6.53
N ALA A 125 -0.94 5.29 -5.53
CA ALA A 125 -1.25 6.45 -4.70
C ALA A 125 -0.03 7.02 -3.98
N LEU A 126 0.81 6.15 -3.42
CA LEU A 126 2.06 6.56 -2.76
C LEU A 126 3.02 7.26 -3.74
N GLN A 127 3.11 6.74 -4.97
CA GLN A 127 3.95 7.34 -6.01
C GLN A 127 3.38 8.69 -6.49
N VAL A 128 2.07 8.79 -6.71
CA VAL A 128 1.39 10.03 -7.09
C VAL A 128 1.58 11.07 -5.98
N GLY A 129 1.24 10.70 -4.75
CA GLY A 129 1.35 11.58 -3.60
C GLY A 129 2.78 12.05 -3.35
N GLY A 130 3.75 11.14 -3.41
CA GLY A 130 5.17 11.45 -3.24
C GLY A 130 5.72 12.37 -4.34
N ALA A 131 5.37 12.13 -5.62
CA ALA A 131 5.78 12.97 -6.74
C ALA A 131 5.20 14.39 -6.67
N LEU A 132 3.91 14.50 -6.33
CA LEU A 132 3.26 15.80 -6.15
C LEU A 132 3.79 16.52 -4.90
N GLY A 133 4.01 15.80 -3.78
CA GLY A 133 4.62 16.35 -2.57
C GLY A 133 6.02 16.92 -2.85
N ASN A 134 6.85 16.20 -3.59
CA ASN A 134 8.15 16.70 -4.04
C ASN A 134 8.04 17.95 -4.94
N THR A 135 7.03 17.98 -5.82
CA THR A 135 6.77 19.13 -6.69
C THR A 135 6.39 20.36 -5.86
N PHE A 136 5.54 20.20 -4.84
CA PHE A 136 5.20 21.29 -3.93
C PHE A 136 6.40 21.74 -3.08
N ALA A 137 7.25 20.82 -2.62
CA ALA A 137 8.47 21.18 -1.91
C ALA A 137 9.39 22.07 -2.75
N LYS A 138 9.53 21.77 -4.03
CA LYS A 138 10.28 22.62 -4.99
C LYS A 138 9.61 23.97 -5.20
N LEU A 139 8.29 24.01 -5.34
CA LEU A 139 7.53 25.24 -5.50
C LEU A 139 7.67 26.17 -4.29
N PHE A 140 7.66 25.60 -3.08
CA PHE A 140 7.86 26.35 -1.84
C PHE A 140 9.34 26.59 -1.50
N LYS A 141 10.27 26.12 -2.33
CA LYS A 141 11.73 26.24 -2.14
C LYS A 141 12.20 25.69 -0.79
N PHE A 142 11.67 24.53 -0.40
CA PHE A 142 12.05 23.87 0.84
C PHE A 142 13.47 23.30 0.79
N ASP A 143 14.10 23.25 1.95
CA ASP A 143 15.34 22.52 2.12
C ASP A 143 15.12 21.00 2.04
N GLU A 144 16.19 20.22 2.10
CA GLU A 144 16.13 18.76 1.99
C GLU A 144 15.28 18.11 3.10
N LYS A 145 15.32 18.65 4.33
CA LYS A 145 14.61 18.10 5.48
C LYS A 145 13.11 18.34 5.34
N ASP A 146 12.71 19.55 4.99
CA ASP A 146 11.33 19.91 4.75
C ASP A 146 10.76 19.23 3.49
N THR A 147 11.60 19.01 2.47
CA THR A 147 11.23 18.24 1.27
C THR A 147 10.84 16.81 1.61
N ARG A 148 11.59 16.13 2.48
CA ARG A 148 11.24 14.78 2.94
C ARG A 148 9.88 14.75 3.65
N ILE A 149 9.61 15.72 4.52
CA ILE A 149 8.32 15.85 5.21
C ILE A 149 7.20 16.09 4.19
N MET A 150 7.43 16.94 3.18
CA MET A 150 6.43 17.26 2.17
C MET A 150 6.12 16.06 1.26
N ILE A 151 7.10 15.22 0.93
CA ILE A 151 6.90 13.96 0.21
C ILE A 151 6.00 13.02 1.04
N MET A 152 6.28 12.82 2.33
CA MET A 152 5.47 12.00 3.23
C MET A 152 4.06 12.56 3.39
N CYS A 153 3.91 13.89 3.49
CA CYS A 153 2.64 14.58 3.54
C CYS A 153 1.79 14.31 2.27
N GLY A 154 2.41 14.36 1.08
CA GLY A 154 1.75 14.01 -0.17
C GLY A 154 1.35 12.54 -0.26
N MET A 155 2.23 11.62 0.17
CA MET A 155 1.91 10.18 0.27
C MET A 155 0.68 9.95 1.15
N SER A 156 0.66 10.57 2.32
CA SER A 156 -0.44 10.49 3.28
C SER A 156 -1.77 10.99 2.71
N ALA A 157 -1.77 12.16 2.07
CA ALA A 157 -2.95 12.73 1.46
C ALA A 157 -3.54 11.84 0.35
N CYS A 158 -2.69 11.40 -0.60
CA CYS A 158 -3.16 10.59 -1.72
C CYS A 158 -3.65 9.21 -1.26
N PHE A 159 -2.94 8.54 -0.35
CA PHE A 159 -3.34 7.26 0.20
C PHE A 159 -4.67 7.37 0.96
N SER A 160 -4.83 8.40 1.80
CA SER A 160 -6.06 8.66 2.54
C SER A 160 -7.27 8.87 1.63
N ALA A 161 -7.11 9.65 0.56
CA ALA A 161 -8.19 9.88 -0.41
C ALA A 161 -8.62 8.62 -1.16
N LEU A 162 -7.69 7.66 -1.41
CA LEU A 162 -8.02 6.43 -2.11
C LEU A 162 -8.59 5.35 -1.19
N PHE A 163 -8.15 5.29 0.06
CA PHE A 163 -8.46 4.17 0.95
C PHE A 163 -9.49 4.51 2.02
N GLY A 164 -9.61 5.81 2.37
CA GLY A 164 -10.54 6.28 3.36
C GLY A 164 -10.12 6.00 4.81
N THR A 165 -8.82 5.81 5.05
CA THR A 165 -8.24 5.52 6.37
C THR A 165 -7.17 6.57 6.72
N PRO A 166 -7.56 7.76 7.18
CA PRO A 166 -6.65 8.90 7.32
C PRO A 166 -5.55 8.69 8.38
N ILE A 167 -5.85 8.01 9.49
CA ILE A 167 -4.86 7.80 10.54
C ILE A 167 -3.83 6.78 10.08
N ALA A 168 -4.28 5.66 9.51
CA ALA A 168 -3.38 4.65 8.95
C ALA A 168 -2.51 5.24 7.80
N ALA A 169 -3.09 6.08 6.94
CA ALA A 169 -2.36 6.74 5.85
C ALA A 169 -1.22 7.64 6.36
N ALA A 170 -1.49 8.42 7.41
CA ALA A 170 -0.49 9.29 8.03
C ALA A 170 0.64 8.48 8.65
N VAL A 171 0.31 7.45 9.43
CA VAL A 171 1.31 6.59 10.10
C VAL A 171 2.10 5.78 9.08
N PHE A 172 1.44 5.22 8.05
CA PHE A 172 2.09 4.45 6.99
C PHE A 172 3.17 5.26 6.26
N SER A 173 2.87 6.51 5.93
CA SER A 173 3.82 7.38 5.22
C SER A 173 5.10 7.65 6.01
N MET A 174 5.04 7.55 7.35
CA MET A 174 6.20 7.72 8.23
C MET A 174 6.89 6.41 8.57
N GLU A 175 6.14 5.31 8.65
CA GLU A 175 6.63 4.01 9.12
C GLU A 175 7.27 3.18 8.00
N VAL A 176 6.74 3.25 6.76
CA VAL A 176 7.17 2.42 5.63
C VAL A 176 8.61 2.71 5.17
N ILE A 177 9.16 3.86 5.53
CA ILE A 177 10.49 4.31 5.08
C ILE A 177 11.61 3.49 5.70
N SER A 178 11.49 3.20 7.01
CA SER A 178 12.55 2.52 7.76
C SER A 178 11.97 1.72 8.92
N VAL A 179 12.35 0.45 9.03
CA VAL A 179 11.98 -0.42 10.15
C VAL A 179 12.79 -0.06 11.39
N GLY A 180 12.09 0.21 12.49
CA GLY A 180 12.69 0.57 13.78
C GLY A 180 12.97 2.07 13.98
N VAL A 181 12.70 2.91 12.96
CA VAL A 181 12.80 4.38 13.08
C VAL A 181 11.60 5.02 12.39
N MET A 182 10.93 5.91 13.09
CA MET A 182 9.77 6.63 12.60
C MET A 182 10.06 8.14 12.49
N TYR A 183 9.60 8.77 11.42
CA TYR A 183 9.85 10.20 11.16
C TYR A 183 8.79 11.07 11.83
N TYR A 184 8.84 11.19 13.19
CA TYR A 184 7.84 11.93 13.97
C TYR A 184 7.70 13.41 13.61
N ALA A 185 8.72 14.04 13.03
CA ALA A 185 8.63 15.41 12.54
C ALA A 185 7.55 15.60 11.46
N ALA A 186 7.18 14.52 10.75
CA ALA A 186 6.15 14.51 9.74
C ALA A 186 4.73 14.23 10.29
N LEU A 187 4.58 13.94 11.61
CA LEU A 187 3.31 13.52 12.18
C LEU A 187 2.20 14.54 11.94
N VAL A 188 2.41 15.78 12.36
CA VAL A 188 1.40 16.84 12.20
C VAL A 188 1.09 17.11 10.72
N PRO A 189 2.06 17.32 9.82
CA PRO A 189 1.79 17.49 8.40
C PRO A 189 1.02 16.32 7.77
N CYS A 190 1.42 15.08 8.03
CA CYS A 190 0.79 13.90 7.44
C CYS A 190 -0.64 13.70 7.94
N VAL A 191 -0.89 13.87 9.25
CA VAL A 191 -2.23 13.74 9.82
C VAL A 191 -3.18 14.78 9.25
N LEU A 192 -2.77 16.06 9.26
CA LEU A 192 -3.62 17.13 8.72
C LEU A 192 -3.93 16.93 7.24
N ALA A 193 -2.92 16.62 6.43
CA ALA A 193 -3.12 16.40 5.00
C ALA A 193 -4.01 15.18 4.72
N ALA A 194 -3.88 14.09 5.49
CA ALA A 194 -4.72 12.91 5.37
C ALA A 194 -6.19 13.20 5.68
N PHE A 195 -6.49 13.91 6.77
CA PHE A 195 -7.87 14.25 7.14
C PHE A 195 -8.51 15.22 6.14
N ILE A 196 -7.76 16.23 5.65
CA ILE A 196 -8.25 17.14 4.62
C ILE A 196 -8.56 16.37 3.33
N ALA A 197 -7.65 15.50 2.91
CA ALA A 197 -7.82 14.66 1.73
C ALA A 197 -9.02 13.72 1.84
N GLN A 198 -9.23 13.11 3.01
CA GLN A 198 -10.40 12.30 3.32
C GLN A 198 -11.70 13.12 3.26
N GLY A 199 -11.69 14.31 3.84
CA GLY A 199 -12.86 15.20 3.78
C GLY A 199 -13.25 15.54 2.33
N ILE A 200 -12.28 15.78 1.46
CA ILE A 200 -12.52 16.03 0.03
C ILE A 200 -13.05 14.78 -0.66
N ALA A 201 -12.44 13.62 -0.40
CA ALA A 201 -12.88 12.34 -0.97
C ALA A 201 -14.35 12.06 -0.57
N SER A 202 -14.70 12.25 0.70
CA SER A 202 -16.08 12.10 1.21
C SER A 202 -17.04 13.12 0.57
N ALA A 203 -16.62 14.36 0.38
CA ALA A 203 -17.43 15.38 -0.30
C ALA A 203 -17.69 15.05 -1.77
N LEU A 204 -16.81 14.25 -2.41
CA LEU A 204 -17.00 13.72 -3.76
C LEU A 204 -17.78 12.37 -3.78
N GLY A 205 -18.33 11.95 -2.64
CA GLY A 205 -19.14 10.75 -2.52
C GLY A 205 -18.34 9.44 -2.42
N LEU A 206 -17.05 9.52 -2.13
CA LEU A 206 -16.23 8.33 -1.90
C LEU A 206 -16.38 7.85 -0.46
N GLU A 207 -16.75 6.60 -0.31
CA GLU A 207 -16.88 5.96 0.99
C GLU A 207 -15.54 5.40 1.48
N SER A 208 -15.35 5.42 2.80
CA SER A 208 -14.21 4.76 3.43
C SER A 208 -14.33 3.23 3.29
N THR A 209 -13.20 2.57 3.14
CA THR A 209 -13.16 1.10 3.05
C THR A 209 -13.42 0.50 4.43
N HIS A 210 -14.64 -0.03 4.64
CA HIS A 210 -15.04 -0.71 5.86
C HIS A 210 -15.51 -2.12 5.57
N PHE A 211 -15.18 -3.05 6.46
CA PHE A 211 -15.69 -4.42 6.44
C PHE A 211 -16.34 -4.74 7.77
N VAL A 212 -17.57 -5.22 7.72
CA VAL A 212 -18.31 -5.58 8.93
C VAL A 212 -17.85 -6.96 9.40
N VAL A 213 -17.52 -7.07 10.68
CA VAL A 213 -17.18 -8.31 11.36
C VAL A 213 -18.31 -8.59 12.35
N ASP A 214 -19.30 -9.38 11.91
CA ASP A 214 -20.54 -9.59 12.68
C ASP A 214 -20.29 -10.42 13.94
N GLU A 215 -19.43 -11.45 13.84
CA GLU A 215 -19.16 -12.36 14.94
C GLU A 215 -17.73 -12.24 15.44
N ILE A 216 -17.58 -12.06 16.75
CA ILE A 216 -16.27 -11.99 17.40
C ILE A 216 -16.21 -13.09 18.46
N ALA A 217 -15.20 -13.95 18.35
CA ALA A 217 -14.95 -14.99 19.33
C ALA A 217 -14.63 -14.38 20.71
N SER A 218 -15.01 -15.08 21.76
CA SER A 218 -14.57 -14.70 23.12
C SER A 218 -13.05 -14.80 23.22
N PHE A 219 -12.39 -13.80 23.83
CA PHE A 219 -10.95 -13.85 24.03
C PHE A 219 -10.64 -14.82 25.18
N SER A 220 -10.20 -16.02 24.82
CA SER A 220 -9.84 -17.11 25.75
C SER A 220 -8.47 -17.66 25.38
N PHE A 221 -7.86 -18.40 26.29
CA PHE A 221 -6.57 -19.05 26.05
C PHE A 221 -6.62 -19.99 24.83
N ILE A 222 -7.72 -20.74 24.66
CA ILE A 222 -7.92 -21.65 23.52
C ILE A 222 -8.01 -20.87 22.22
N ASN A 223 -8.83 -19.83 22.15
CA ASN A 223 -8.95 -19.03 20.94
C ASN A 223 -7.67 -18.26 20.64
N GLY A 224 -7.01 -17.70 21.67
CA GLY A 224 -5.71 -17.05 21.51
C GLY A 224 -4.64 -17.98 20.90
N SER A 225 -4.55 -19.24 21.39
CA SER A 225 -3.61 -20.20 20.83
C SER A 225 -3.89 -20.57 19.36
N LYS A 226 -5.18 -20.64 18.95
CA LYS A 226 -5.56 -20.84 17.54
C LYS A 226 -5.05 -19.67 16.68
N PHE A 227 -5.25 -18.42 17.12
CA PHE A 227 -4.76 -17.24 16.39
C PHE A 227 -3.23 -17.16 16.36
N ILE A 228 -2.51 -17.66 17.38
CA ILE A 228 -1.05 -17.78 17.34
C ILE A 228 -0.62 -18.72 16.21
N ILE A 229 -1.25 -19.87 16.06
CA ILE A 229 -0.95 -20.82 14.98
C ILE A 229 -1.28 -20.20 13.60
N MET A 230 -2.45 -19.56 13.47
CA MET A 230 -2.83 -18.86 12.24
C MET A 230 -1.83 -17.76 11.89
N SER A 231 -1.28 -17.05 12.88
CA SER A 231 -0.29 -15.98 12.65
C SER A 231 1.00 -16.49 12.03
N VAL A 232 1.42 -17.72 12.35
CA VAL A 232 2.56 -18.38 11.68
C VAL A 232 2.25 -18.57 10.20
N LEU A 233 1.04 -19.02 9.86
CA LEU A 233 0.62 -19.22 8.47
C LEU A 233 0.51 -17.87 7.72
N PHE A 234 0.03 -16.82 8.36
CA PHE A 234 -0.01 -15.48 7.79
C PHE A 234 1.40 -14.92 7.52
N ALA A 235 2.34 -15.15 8.45
CA ALA A 235 3.73 -14.76 8.24
C ALA A 235 4.38 -15.53 7.09
N LEU A 236 4.15 -16.83 6.98
CA LEU A 236 4.64 -17.64 5.87
C LEU A 236 4.03 -17.19 4.53
N ALA A 237 2.74 -16.86 4.50
CA ALA A 237 2.09 -16.31 3.31
C ALA A 237 2.66 -14.95 2.90
N SER A 238 3.03 -14.09 3.87
CA SER A 238 3.68 -12.81 3.58
C SER A 238 5.07 -12.99 2.99
N ILE A 239 5.87 -13.91 3.51
CA ILE A 239 7.18 -14.26 2.94
C ILE A 239 7.02 -14.83 1.52
N LEU A 240 6.08 -15.77 1.34
CA LEU A 240 5.81 -16.38 0.03
C LEU A 240 5.41 -15.31 -1.00
N LEU A 241 4.54 -14.37 -0.63
CA LEU A 241 4.12 -13.28 -1.51
C LEU A 241 5.33 -12.42 -1.95
N CYS A 242 6.19 -12.01 -1.02
CA CYS A 242 7.41 -11.26 -1.34
C CYS A 242 8.33 -12.05 -2.28
N VAL A 243 8.57 -13.32 -1.99
CA VAL A 243 9.43 -14.21 -2.79
C VAL A 243 8.87 -14.39 -4.20
N VAL A 244 7.57 -14.63 -4.32
CA VAL A 244 6.90 -14.82 -5.62
C VAL A 244 6.93 -13.54 -6.46
N LEU A 245 6.62 -12.38 -5.88
CA LEU A 245 6.65 -11.10 -6.60
C LEU A 245 8.05 -10.73 -7.08
N HIS A 246 9.04 -10.79 -6.17
CA HIS A 246 10.42 -10.45 -6.53
C HIS A 246 11.05 -11.51 -7.43
N GLY A 247 10.78 -12.79 -7.18
CA GLY A 247 11.26 -13.90 -7.99
C GLY A 247 10.76 -13.81 -9.43
N THR A 248 9.46 -13.59 -9.62
CA THR A 248 8.86 -13.44 -10.96
C THR A 248 9.44 -12.22 -11.69
N SER A 249 9.61 -11.09 -11.02
CA SER A 249 10.23 -9.91 -11.61
C SER A 249 11.67 -10.19 -12.05
N LYS A 250 12.47 -10.87 -11.22
CA LYS A 250 13.84 -11.28 -11.55
C LYS A 250 13.88 -12.26 -12.73
N LEU A 251 12.96 -13.24 -12.77
CA LEU A 251 12.85 -14.19 -13.88
C LEU A 251 12.59 -13.46 -15.20
N TYR A 252 11.61 -12.55 -15.22
CA TYR A 252 11.31 -11.77 -16.41
C TYR A 252 12.50 -10.94 -16.89
N ILE A 253 13.21 -10.25 -15.97
CA ILE A 253 14.35 -9.43 -16.32
C ILE A 253 15.52 -10.27 -16.86
N ASN A 254 15.78 -11.42 -16.25
CA ASN A 254 16.90 -12.29 -16.61
C ASN A 254 16.70 -13.00 -17.96
N TYR A 255 15.47 -13.39 -18.30
CA TYR A 255 15.20 -14.13 -19.53
C TYR A 255 14.70 -13.24 -20.67
N ILE A 256 14.14 -12.06 -20.38
CA ILE A 256 13.52 -11.18 -21.38
C ILE A 256 14.03 -9.75 -21.20
N ASN A 257 15.13 -9.42 -21.86
CA ASN A 257 15.76 -8.09 -21.74
C ASN A 257 14.88 -6.96 -22.32
N ASN A 258 14.14 -7.25 -23.40
CA ASN A 258 13.30 -6.25 -24.05
C ASN A 258 12.01 -6.02 -23.25
N PRO A 259 11.77 -4.80 -22.71
CA PRO A 259 10.59 -4.51 -21.90
C PRO A 259 9.27 -4.63 -22.68
N TYR A 260 9.27 -4.38 -23.99
CA TYR A 260 8.08 -4.56 -24.82
C TYR A 260 7.67 -6.02 -24.96
N ILE A 261 8.64 -6.91 -25.23
CA ILE A 261 8.38 -8.34 -25.33
C ILE A 261 7.94 -8.90 -23.97
N ARG A 262 8.59 -8.46 -22.91
CA ARG A 262 8.28 -8.88 -21.53
C ARG A 262 6.83 -8.56 -21.14
N ILE A 263 6.36 -7.34 -21.40
CA ILE A 263 5.01 -6.93 -21.02
C ILE A 263 3.93 -7.60 -21.88
N ILE A 264 4.23 -7.87 -23.18
CA ILE A 264 3.34 -8.63 -24.06
C ILE A 264 3.18 -10.06 -23.54
N ILE A 265 4.28 -10.75 -23.23
CA ILE A 265 4.25 -12.11 -22.70
C ILE A 265 3.48 -12.16 -21.37
N ALA A 266 3.70 -11.20 -20.48
CA ALA A 266 2.94 -11.12 -19.23
C ALA A 266 1.44 -10.91 -19.48
N GLY A 267 1.05 -10.05 -20.41
CA GLY A 267 -0.35 -9.84 -20.80
C GLY A 267 -0.99 -11.11 -21.35
N VAL A 268 -0.30 -11.81 -22.25
CA VAL A 268 -0.77 -13.10 -22.83
C VAL A 268 -0.89 -14.15 -21.72
N LEU A 269 0.07 -14.24 -20.78
CA LEU A 269 0.01 -15.17 -19.67
C LEU A 269 -1.20 -14.90 -18.76
N VAL A 270 -1.48 -13.65 -18.39
CA VAL A 270 -2.65 -13.29 -17.59
C VAL A 270 -3.95 -13.70 -18.29
N ILE A 271 -4.05 -13.46 -19.60
CA ILE A 271 -5.20 -13.90 -20.41
C ILE A 271 -5.32 -15.42 -20.39
N SER A 272 -4.22 -16.13 -20.63
CA SER A 272 -4.20 -17.60 -20.63
C SER A 272 -4.61 -18.17 -19.27
N MET A 273 -4.08 -17.62 -18.17
CA MET A 273 -4.44 -18.01 -16.81
C MET A 273 -5.93 -17.82 -16.54
N ARG A 274 -6.53 -16.69 -16.96
CA ARG A 274 -7.98 -16.46 -16.82
C ARG A 274 -8.79 -17.57 -17.49
N TYR A 275 -8.39 -18.04 -18.69
CA TYR A 275 -9.11 -19.11 -19.39
C TYR A 275 -8.84 -20.50 -18.79
N ILE A 276 -7.62 -20.77 -18.36
CA ILE A 276 -7.24 -22.05 -17.72
C ILE A 276 -8.02 -22.23 -16.41
N PHE A 277 -8.11 -21.19 -15.58
CA PHE A 277 -8.82 -21.26 -14.29
C PHE A 277 -10.32 -20.96 -14.41
N GLY A 278 -10.81 -20.53 -15.56
CA GLY A 278 -12.24 -20.32 -15.82
C GLY A 278 -12.90 -19.18 -15.04
N THR A 279 -12.10 -18.28 -14.41
CA THR A 279 -12.65 -17.21 -13.54
C THR A 279 -12.01 -15.87 -13.81
N THR A 280 -12.72 -14.79 -13.49
CA THR A 280 -12.27 -13.40 -13.53
C THR A 280 -11.92 -12.84 -12.16
N ASP A 281 -12.05 -13.62 -11.09
CA ASP A 281 -11.96 -13.22 -9.68
C ASP A 281 -10.57 -12.64 -9.30
N TYR A 282 -9.53 -13.06 -10.01
CA TYR A 282 -8.15 -12.65 -9.77
C TYR A 282 -7.71 -11.45 -10.59
N LEU A 283 -8.56 -10.96 -11.51
CA LEU A 283 -8.28 -9.76 -12.32
C LEU A 283 -8.53 -8.48 -11.51
N GLY A 284 -7.77 -7.43 -11.84
CA GLY A 284 -7.84 -6.13 -11.15
C GLY A 284 -7.53 -6.24 -9.65
N ALA A 285 -8.17 -5.41 -8.85
CA ALA A 285 -7.99 -5.37 -7.38
C ALA A 285 -8.55 -6.60 -6.67
N GLY A 286 -9.71 -7.11 -7.09
CA GLY A 286 -10.39 -8.25 -6.46
C GLY A 286 -11.19 -7.87 -5.21
N SER A 287 -11.67 -6.64 -5.13
CA SER A 287 -12.40 -6.11 -3.95
C SER A 287 -13.64 -6.94 -3.60
N ASP A 288 -14.34 -7.47 -4.61
CA ASP A 288 -15.55 -8.29 -4.40
C ASP A 288 -15.23 -9.60 -3.66
N ILE A 289 -14.08 -10.22 -3.98
CA ILE A 289 -13.66 -11.45 -3.29
C ILE A 289 -13.19 -11.14 -1.88
N ILE A 290 -12.52 -9.99 -1.68
CA ILE A 290 -12.19 -9.52 -0.33
C ILE A 290 -13.47 -9.39 0.50
N ALA A 291 -14.49 -8.68 0.00
CA ALA A 291 -15.75 -8.51 0.71
C ALA A 291 -16.44 -9.87 0.99
N LYS A 292 -16.50 -10.78 0.01
CA LYS A 292 -17.04 -12.13 0.19
C LYS A 292 -16.31 -12.93 1.25
N SER A 293 -14.98 -12.76 1.40
CA SER A 293 -14.17 -13.49 2.38
C SER A 293 -14.50 -13.15 3.83
N PHE A 294 -15.22 -12.07 4.10
CA PHE A 294 -15.73 -11.73 5.43
C PHE A 294 -17.03 -12.46 5.78
N VAL A 295 -17.76 -12.93 4.78
CA VAL A 295 -19.06 -13.59 4.96
C VAL A 295 -18.96 -15.11 4.79
N THR A 296 -18.18 -15.56 3.82
CA THR A 296 -18.08 -16.99 3.46
C THR A 296 -16.63 -17.45 3.39
N SER A 297 -16.39 -18.70 3.79
CA SER A 297 -15.05 -19.31 3.70
C SER A 297 -14.63 -19.48 2.25
N CYS A 298 -13.38 -19.08 1.96
CA CYS A 298 -12.75 -19.23 0.65
C CYS A 298 -12.12 -20.62 0.48
N ALA A 299 -11.93 -21.04 -0.78
CA ALA A 299 -11.16 -22.26 -1.07
C ALA A 299 -9.66 -22.02 -0.86
N TRP A 300 -8.92 -23.09 -0.55
CA TRP A 300 -7.50 -23.05 -0.20
C TRP A 300 -6.57 -22.47 -1.28
N TYR A 301 -6.96 -22.55 -2.55
CA TYR A 301 -6.16 -22.08 -3.69
C TYR A 301 -6.35 -20.59 -4.02
N VAL A 302 -7.38 -19.94 -3.47
CA VAL A 302 -7.78 -18.57 -3.87
C VAL A 302 -6.66 -17.56 -3.61
N PHE A 303 -6.04 -17.61 -2.44
CA PHE A 303 -4.93 -16.70 -2.10
C PHE A 303 -3.70 -16.96 -2.96
N LEU A 304 -3.40 -18.23 -3.31
CA LEU A 304 -2.26 -18.59 -4.16
C LEU A 304 -2.44 -18.10 -5.60
N LEU A 305 -3.65 -18.27 -6.15
CA LEU A 305 -3.94 -17.79 -7.50
C LEU A 305 -3.84 -16.26 -7.58
N LYS A 306 -4.32 -15.53 -6.57
CA LYS A 306 -4.13 -14.06 -6.54
C LYS A 306 -2.66 -13.69 -6.52
N MET A 307 -1.83 -14.36 -5.71
CA MET A 307 -0.38 -14.14 -5.70
C MET A 307 0.21 -14.33 -7.11
N LEU A 308 -0.15 -15.43 -7.78
CA LEU A 308 0.36 -15.77 -9.10
C LEU A 308 -0.05 -14.74 -10.17
N PHE A 309 -1.35 -14.39 -10.24
CA PHE A 309 -1.85 -13.40 -11.20
C PHE A 309 -1.18 -12.04 -11.00
N THR A 310 -1.02 -11.62 -9.74
CA THR A 310 -0.37 -10.34 -9.43
C THR A 310 1.12 -10.38 -9.77
N ALA A 311 1.81 -11.46 -9.45
CA ALA A 311 3.23 -11.61 -9.74
C ALA A 311 3.52 -11.61 -11.25
N VAL A 312 2.70 -12.30 -12.05
CA VAL A 312 2.80 -12.29 -13.51
C VAL A 312 2.54 -10.89 -14.06
N THR A 313 1.51 -10.19 -13.56
CA THR A 313 1.15 -8.85 -14.02
C THR A 313 2.25 -7.84 -13.70
N LEU A 314 2.58 -7.67 -12.42
CA LEU A 314 3.52 -6.64 -11.97
C LEU A 314 4.96 -6.98 -12.36
N GLY A 315 5.36 -8.25 -12.24
CA GLY A 315 6.68 -8.74 -12.67
C GLY A 315 6.94 -8.52 -14.15
N GLY A 316 5.91 -8.61 -14.99
CA GLY A 316 5.99 -8.34 -16.43
C GLY A 316 6.18 -6.87 -16.78
N GLY A 317 5.93 -5.95 -15.84
CA GLY A 317 6.13 -4.51 -16.03
C GLY A 317 4.86 -3.66 -16.06
N PHE A 318 3.69 -4.27 -15.95
CA PHE A 318 2.44 -3.52 -15.75
C PHE A 318 2.51 -2.69 -14.47
N LYS A 319 1.78 -1.58 -14.44
CA LYS A 319 1.79 -0.63 -13.32
C LYS A 319 0.54 -0.76 -12.48
N GLY A 320 0.73 -0.65 -11.17
CA GLY A 320 -0.30 -0.77 -10.15
C GLY A 320 0.34 -0.91 -8.77
N GLY A 321 -0.48 -1.18 -7.74
CA GLY A 321 -0.01 -1.38 -6.38
C GLY A 321 -0.02 -2.87 -5.97
N GLU A 322 0.83 -3.20 -5.01
CA GLU A 322 0.92 -4.53 -4.41
C GLU A 322 0.06 -4.66 -3.14
N ILE A 323 -0.40 -3.54 -2.56
CA ILE A 323 -1.07 -3.52 -1.23
C ILE A 323 -2.43 -4.23 -1.26
N VAL A 324 -3.34 -3.90 -2.20
CA VAL A 324 -4.66 -4.58 -2.25
C VAL A 324 -4.52 -6.07 -2.53
N PRO A 325 -3.68 -6.54 -3.48
CA PRO A 325 -3.39 -7.96 -3.60
C PRO A 325 -2.90 -8.61 -2.30
N THR A 326 -2.12 -7.90 -1.49
CA THR A 326 -1.67 -8.36 -0.17
C THR A 326 -2.85 -8.52 0.80
N LEU A 327 -3.74 -7.52 0.85
CA LEU A 327 -4.96 -7.57 1.67
C LEU A 327 -5.88 -8.73 1.22
N PHE A 328 -6.01 -8.93 -0.09
CA PHE A 328 -6.74 -10.07 -0.67
C PHE A 328 -6.18 -11.40 -0.19
N VAL A 329 -4.87 -11.58 -0.30
CA VAL A 329 -4.17 -12.81 0.13
C VAL A 329 -4.43 -13.09 1.61
N GLY A 330 -4.29 -12.06 2.46
CA GLY A 330 -4.52 -12.18 3.89
C GLY A 330 -5.97 -12.51 4.24
N ALA A 331 -6.92 -11.80 3.65
CA ALA A 331 -8.35 -12.00 3.90
C ALA A 331 -8.81 -13.40 3.47
N THR A 332 -8.45 -13.83 2.26
CA THR A 332 -8.86 -15.14 1.73
C THR A 332 -8.18 -16.31 2.43
N LEU A 333 -6.92 -16.17 2.84
CA LEU A 333 -6.24 -17.17 3.68
C LEU A 333 -6.89 -17.26 5.06
N GLY A 334 -7.17 -16.12 5.71
CA GLY A 334 -7.84 -16.09 7.01
C GLY A 334 -9.22 -16.72 6.95
N SER A 335 -10.02 -16.39 5.93
CA SER A 335 -11.33 -16.96 5.65
C SER A 335 -11.27 -18.48 5.42
N PHE A 336 -10.28 -18.99 4.68
CA PHE A 336 -10.03 -20.41 4.46
C PHE A 336 -9.72 -21.15 5.78
N LEU A 337 -8.91 -20.56 6.64
CA LEU A 337 -8.51 -21.17 7.91
C LEU A 337 -9.63 -21.18 8.95
N ALA A 338 -10.60 -20.28 8.86
CA ALA A 338 -11.65 -20.12 9.85
C ALA A 338 -12.40 -21.41 10.21
N PRO A 339 -12.98 -22.18 9.27
CA PRO A 339 -13.67 -23.42 9.58
C PRO A 339 -12.74 -24.51 10.14
N ILE A 340 -11.46 -24.53 9.74
CA ILE A 340 -10.47 -25.51 10.23
C ILE A 340 -10.24 -25.33 11.73
N PHE A 341 -10.22 -24.08 12.20
CA PHE A 341 -10.03 -23.76 13.61
C PHE A 341 -11.34 -23.57 14.39
N GLY A 342 -12.52 -23.67 13.72
CA GLY A 342 -13.82 -23.42 14.33
C GLY A 342 -13.94 -22.00 14.88
N LEU A 343 -13.57 -21.01 14.08
CA LEU A 343 -13.58 -19.57 14.41
C LEU A 343 -14.47 -18.80 13.42
N PRO A 344 -14.98 -17.62 13.81
CA PRO A 344 -15.78 -16.77 12.91
C PRO A 344 -15.00 -16.35 11.67
N VAL A 345 -15.61 -16.50 10.50
CA VAL A 345 -14.96 -16.27 9.19
C VAL A 345 -14.49 -14.83 9.04
N GLY A 346 -15.36 -13.86 9.35
CA GLY A 346 -15.02 -12.43 9.23
C GLY A 346 -13.87 -12.02 10.14
N LEU A 347 -13.80 -12.52 11.37
CA LEU A 347 -12.72 -12.25 12.30
C LEU A 347 -11.39 -12.81 11.79
N CYS A 348 -11.40 -14.05 11.27
CA CYS A 348 -10.19 -14.67 10.73
C CYS A 348 -9.71 -13.96 9.45
N ALA A 349 -10.64 -13.52 8.59
CA ALA A 349 -10.34 -12.72 7.40
C ALA A 349 -9.70 -11.38 7.78
N ALA A 350 -10.26 -10.68 8.77
CA ALA A 350 -9.70 -9.43 9.31
C ALA A 350 -8.28 -9.61 9.83
N CYS A 351 -8.07 -10.63 10.70
CA CYS A 351 -6.74 -10.94 11.26
C CYS A 351 -5.73 -11.30 10.16
N GLY A 352 -6.12 -12.12 9.18
CA GLY A 352 -5.26 -12.49 8.06
C GLY A 352 -4.89 -11.28 7.20
N MET A 353 -5.87 -10.42 6.88
CA MET A 353 -5.68 -9.22 6.06
C MET A 353 -4.57 -8.31 6.62
N VAL A 354 -4.69 -7.90 7.88
CA VAL A 354 -3.73 -6.97 8.48
C VAL A 354 -2.42 -7.63 8.87
N SER A 355 -2.41 -8.94 9.13
CA SER A 355 -1.20 -9.68 9.45
C SER A 355 -0.31 -9.88 8.23
N VAL A 356 -0.89 -10.26 7.07
CA VAL A 356 -0.12 -10.40 5.84
C VAL A 356 0.35 -9.02 5.37
N PHE A 357 -0.48 -7.99 5.48
CA PHE A 357 -0.06 -6.61 5.20
C PHE A 357 1.13 -6.18 6.08
N CYS A 358 1.07 -6.43 7.38
CA CYS A 358 2.17 -6.15 8.30
C CYS A 358 3.45 -6.89 7.91
N GLY A 359 3.33 -8.19 7.60
CA GLY A 359 4.47 -9.04 7.27
C GLY A 359 5.22 -8.60 6.00
N VAL A 360 4.51 -8.08 5.00
CA VAL A 360 5.11 -7.63 3.74
C VAL A 360 5.57 -6.18 3.75
N THR A 361 4.98 -5.32 4.60
CA THR A 361 5.33 -3.89 4.67
C THR A 361 6.26 -3.55 5.81
N ASN A 362 6.36 -4.42 6.81
CA ASN A 362 7.07 -4.19 8.08
C ASN A 362 6.54 -2.98 8.87
N CYS A 363 5.23 -2.71 8.78
CA CYS A 363 4.55 -1.56 9.38
C CYS A 363 3.54 -2.01 10.45
N PRO A 364 3.96 -2.43 11.65
CA PRO A 364 3.06 -2.97 12.67
C PRO A 364 2.09 -1.91 13.24
N LEU A 365 2.52 -0.67 13.46
CA LEU A 365 1.65 0.39 13.97
C LEU A 365 0.59 0.76 12.94
N THR A 366 0.98 0.92 11.68
CA THR A 366 0.04 1.15 10.58
C THR A 366 -0.99 0.03 10.48
N SER A 367 -0.54 -1.23 10.53
CA SER A 367 -1.42 -2.40 10.43
C SER A 367 -2.44 -2.45 11.56
N PHE A 368 -2.02 -2.09 12.77
CA PHE A 368 -2.90 -2.02 13.94
C PHE A 368 -3.94 -0.90 13.80
N ILE A 369 -3.52 0.30 13.41
CA ILE A 369 -4.44 1.42 13.18
C ILE A 369 -5.39 1.10 12.03
N LEU A 370 -4.88 0.53 10.94
CA LEU A 370 -5.67 0.10 9.80
C LEU A 370 -6.76 -0.90 10.22
N SER A 371 -6.44 -1.83 11.14
CA SER A 371 -7.43 -2.78 11.66
C SER A 371 -8.58 -2.10 12.37
N ILE A 372 -8.31 -1.02 13.11
CA ILE A 372 -9.34 -0.26 13.83
C ILE A 372 -10.18 0.56 12.85
N GLU A 373 -9.55 1.22 11.88
CA GLU A 373 -10.25 2.04 10.88
C GLU A 373 -11.11 1.18 9.94
N MET A 374 -10.69 -0.06 9.60
CA MET A 374 -11.43 -0.92 8.67
C MET A 374 -12.46 -1.84 9.32
N PHE A 375 -12.20 -2.32 10.54
CA PHE A 375 -13.03 -3.36 11.19
C PHE A 375 -13.62 -2.93 12.52
N GLY A 376 -13.26 -1.75 13.02
CA GLY A 376 -13.64 -1.28 14.35
C GLY A 376 -12.79 -1.85 15.49
N ALA A 377 -12.95 -1.27 16.68
CA ALA A 377 -12.16 -1.62 17.86
C ALA A 377 -12.47 -3.01 18.44
N SER A 378 -13.58 -3.61 18.08
CA SER A 378 -14.02 -4.91 18.60
C SER A 378 -13.08 -6.07 18.23
N THR A 379 -12.41 -5.99 17.06
CA THR A 379 -11.47 -7.01 16.58
C THR A 379 -10.07 -6.86 17.17
N MET A 380 -9.79 -5.74 17.82
CA MET A 380 -8.45 -5.25 18.20
C MET A 380 -7.61 -6.28 18.96
N LYS A 381 -8.20 -7.03 19.91
CA LYS A 381 -7.46 -8.00 20.74
C LYS A 381 -6.83 -9.12 19.91
N PHE A 382 -7.52 -9.56 18.83
CA PHE A 382 -7.03 -10.63 17.97
C PHE A 382 -6.12 -10.07 16.87
N THR A 383 -6.47 -8.94 16.27
CA THR A 383 -5.67 -8.34 15.20
C THR A 383 -4.28 -7.92 15.70
N ILE A 384 -4.16 -7.31 16.89
CA ILE A 384 -2.85 -6.92 17.43
C ILE A 384 -1.96 -8.13 17.75
N LEU A 385 -2.55 -9.22 18.28
CA LEU A 385 -1.83 -10.46 18.53
C LEU A 385 -1.25 -11.03 17.22
N CYS A 386 -2.09 -11.10 16.19
CA CYS A 386 -1.69 -11.62 14.88
C CYS A 386 -0.68 -10.71 14.18
N ILE A 387 -0.84 -9.40 14.25
CA ILE A 387 0.10 -8.42 13.69
C ILE A 387 1.48 -8.55 14.34
N ALA A 388 1.54 -8.60 15.69
CA ALA A 388 2.80 -8.69 16.42
C ALA A 388 3.58 -9.96 16.05
N LEU A 389 2.90 -11.10 15.99
CA LEU A 389 3.52 -12.37 15.60
C LEU A 389 3.93 -12.39 14.12
N SER A 390 3.09 -11.89 13.23
CA SER A 390 3.41 -11.81 11.81
C SER A 390 4.60 -10.89 11.55
N TYR A 391 4.67 -9.74 12.24
CA TYR A 391 5.83 -8.84 12.18
C TYR A 391 7.13 -9.53 12.55
N LEU A 392 7.12 -10.28 13.66
CA LEU A 392 8.30 -10.99 14.13
C LEU A 392 8.70 -12.11 13.16
N LEU A 393 7.72 -12.94 12.76
CA LEU A 393 7.97 -14.17 12.00
C LEU A 393 8.21 -13.95 10.51
N SER A 394 7.76 -12.82 9.93
CA SER A 394 8.05 -12.45 8.53
C SER A 394 9.53 -12.12 8.29
N GLY A 395 10.33 -12.03 9.33
CA GLY A 395 11.75 -11.74 9.21
C GLY A 395 12.02 -10.38 8.55
N TYR A 396 12.93 -10.35 7.60
CA TYR A 396 13.35 -9.12 6.91
C TYR A 396 12.87 -9.06 5.46
N TYR A 397 11.87 -9.88 5.09
CA TYR A 397 11.21 -9.79 3.80
C TYR A 397 10.34 -8.53 3.72
N SER A 398 10.28 -7.92 2.54
CA SER A 398 9.44 -6.75 2.27
C SER A 398 9.04 -6.70 0.81
N LEU A 399 7.90 -6.07 0.51
CA LEU A 399 7.54 -5.67 -0.85
C LEU A 399 8.49 -4.59 -1.38
N TYR A 400 9.10 -3.83 -0.49
CA TYR A 400 9.91 -2.66 -0.82
C TYR A 400 11.39 -2.91 -0.57
N ASN A 401 12.13 -3.30 -1.62
CA ASN A 401 13.58 -3.55 -1.54
C ASN A 401 14.41 -2.33 -1.08
N SER A 402 13.84 -1.12 -1.20
CA SER A 402 14.48 0.11 -0.73
C SER A 402 14.25 0.40 0.75
N GLN A 403 13.35 -0.34 1.41
CA GLN A 403 13.10 -0.17 2.83
C GLN A 403 14.35 -0.53 3.63
N LYS A 404 14.78 0.35 4.53
CA LYS A 404 15.90 0.11 5.42
C LYS A 404 15.42 -0.53 6.71
N ILE A 405 16.17 -1.52 7.18
CA ILE A 405 15.99 -2.12 8.48
C ILE A 405 17.11 -1.57 9.37
N VAL A 406 16.76 -0.61 10.20
CA VAL A 406 17.72 0.11 11.04
C VAL A 406 18.01 -0.68 12.30
N TYR A 407 16.96 -1.16 12.98
CA TYR A 407 17.07 -2.01 14.16
C TYR A 407 16.51 -3.40 13.89
N SER A 408 17.14 -4.40 14.49
CA SER A 408 16.71 -5.79 14.39
C SER A 408 15.30 -5.98 14.98
N LYS A 409 14.50 -6.84 14.33
CA LYS A 409 13.20 -7.27 14.87
C LYS A 409 13.32 -8.26 16.04
N TYR A 410 14.49 -8.89 16.18
CA TYR A 410 14.72 -9.98 17.13
C TYR A 410 15.49 -9.56 18.39
N LYS A 411 16.34 -8.54 18.26
CA LYS A 411 17.22 -8.05 19.32
C LYS A 411 17.31 -6.53 19.27
N THR A 412 17.61 -5.90 20.37
CA THR A 412 17.89 -4.45 20.42
C THR A 412 19.28 -4.17 19.83
N GLU A 413 19.42 -4.36 18.51
CA GLU A 413 20.68 -4.26 17.79
C GLU A 413 20.51 -3.39 16.53
N TYR A 414 21.45 -2.50 16.33
CA TYR A 414 21.52 -1.67 15.13
C TYR A 414 22.16 -2.46 13.99
N ILE A 415 21.41 -2.71 12.89
CA ILE A 415 21.89 -3.54 11.78
C ILE A 415 22.00 -2.80 10.45
N ASN A 416 21.24 -1.72 10.25
CA ASN A 416 21.26 -0.82 9.10
C ASN A 416 21.46 -1.51 7.73
N ARG A 417 20.57 -2.43 7.38
CA ARG A 417 20.60 -3.13 6.09
C ARG A 417 19.31 -2.91 5.30
N ARG A 418 19.31 -3.25 4.02
CA ARG A 418 18.09 -3.27 3.20
C ARG A 418 17.28 -4.54 3.47
N SER A 419 15.97 -4.46 3.24
CA SER A 419 15.07 -5.62 3.25
C SER A 419 15.40 -6.58 2.08
N HIS A 420 14.91 -7.81 2.19
CA HIS A 420 15.07 -8.87 1.16
C HIS A 420 13.90 -8.87 0.21
#